data_5a3fb1eb11e065f82b50feb6be5b218f
#
_entry.id   5a3fb1eb11e065f82b50feb6be5b218f
#
_cell.length_a   1.000
_cell.length_b   1.000
_cell.length_c   1.000
_cell.angle_alpha   90.00
_cell.angle_beta   90.00
_cell.angle_gamma   90.00
#
_symmetry.space_group_name_H-M   'P 1'
#
loop_
_entity.id
_entity.type
_entity.pdbx_description
1 polymer ?
#
loop_
_entity_poly.entity_id
_entity_poly.type
_entity_poly.pdbx_seq_one_letter_code
_entity_poly.pdbx_strand_id
1 'polypeptide(L)'
;QERVRPCLFMNKVDRCILEMQMEPEDMFMRFRKSMEDVNVIIATYNDELLGDIQVAPEKGTVAFGSGLHGWGFNVERFAKIYASKMGVDKDKMMKRLWGDNFFNAKKKTWTNVMQPEGCTEPLQRAFCQFIMGPIAQLMRAIMNEDKPKYEKMMTTLGIVLKGDDRQLLGKPLMKRTMQIWID
;
A
#
# COMPACT_ATOMS: atom_id res chain seq x y z
N GLN A 1 -12.46 -26.19 -17.24
CA GLN A 1 -11.35 -25.29 -16.95
C GLN A 1 -11.00 -25.40 -15.48
N GLU A 2 -9.84 -24.86 -15.05
CA GLU A 2 -9.06 -25.28 -13.87
C GLU A 2 -9.67 -24.97 -12.49
N ARG A 3 -10.78 -24.26 -12.37
CA ARG A 3 -11.46 -23.90 -11.11
C ARG A 3 -10.52 -23.36 -10.02
N VAL A 4 -9.59 -22.48 -10.39
CA VAL A 4 -8.66 -21.82 -9.45
C VAL A 4 -9.16 -20.44 -9.04
N ARG A 5 -8.90 -20.07 -7.78
CA ARG A 5 -9.20 -18.73 -7.30
C ARG A 5 -8.17 -17.74 -7.86
N PRO A 6 -8.61 -16.62 -8.47
CA PRO A 6 -7.70 -15.62 -9.01
C PRO A 6 -7.01 -14.82 -7.89
N CYS A 7 -5.77 -14.40 -8.17
CA CYS A 7 -5.06 -13.38 -7.42
C CYS A 7 -4.57 -12.31 -8.40
N LEU A 8 -4.59 -11.05 -7.98
CA LEU A 8 -4.18 -9.91 -8.78
C LEU A 8 -2.89 -9.31 -8.25
N PHE A 9 -1.90 -9.08 -9.12
CA PHE A 9 -0.69 -8.33 -8.78
C PHE A 9 -0.64 -7.02 -9.57
N MET A 10 -0.77 -5.90 -8.86
CA MET A 10 -0.61 -4.55 -9.40
C MET A 10 0.87 -4.23 -9.53
N ASN A 11 1.42 -4.47 -10.72
CA ASN A 11 2.85 -4.28 -11.00
C ASN A 11 3.18 -2.83 -11.38
N LYS A 12 4.47 -2.49 -11.34
CA LYS A 12 5.02 -1.19 -11.75
C LYS A 12 4.58 -0.01 -10.87
N VAL A 13 4.35 -0.25 -9.59
CA VAL A 13 4.02 0.81 -8.61
C VAL A 13 5.15 1.84 -8.51
N ASP A 14 6.41 1.41 -8.65
CA ASP A 14 7.59 2.28 -8.74
C ASP A 14 7.48 3.33 -9.85
N ARG A 15 6.91 3.00 -11.00
CA ARG A 15 6.71 3.95 -12.10
C ARG A 15 5.65 5.01 -11.77
N CYS A 16 4.58 4.62 -11.08
CA CYS A 16 3.58 5.59 -10.61
C CYS A 16 4.22 6.63 -9.68
N ILE A 17 5.16 6.21 -8.84
CA ILE A 17 5.81 7.07 -7.85
C ILE A 17 6.93 7.92 -8.46
N LEU A 18 7.85 7.31 -9.23
CA LEU A 18 9.10 7.93 -9.66
C LEU A 18 9.03 8.58 -11.04
N GLU A 19 8.33 7.94 -12.00
CA GLU A 19 8.25 8.45 -13.37
C GLU A 19 7.02 9.36 -13.54
N MET A 20 5.85 8.89 -13.13
CA MET A 20 4.60 9.64 -13.26
C MET A 20 4.37 10.64 -12.13
N GLN A 21 5.14 10.56 -11.05
CA GLN A 21 5.08 11.42 -9.87
C GLN A 21 3.64 11.59 -9.31
N MET A 22 2.86 10.51 -9.38
CA MET A 22 1.46 10.52 -8.95
C MET A 22 1.34 10.75 -7.43
N GLU A 23 0.32 11.49 -7.04
CA GLU A 23 -0.05 11.59 -5.64
C GLU A 23 -0.72 10.28 -5.15
N PRO A 24 -0.62 9.96 -3.84
CA PRO A 24 -1.16 8.71 -3.30
C PRO A 24 -2.64 8.46 -3.60
N GLU A 25 -3.47 9.50 -3.61
CA GLU A 25 -4.90 9.39 -3.92
C GLU A 25 -5.13 9.03 -5.39
N ASP A 26 -4.37 9.63 -6.32
CA ASP A 26 -4.45 9.30 -7.75
C ASP A 26 -4.01 7.86 -8.02
N MET A 27 -2.98 7.40 -7.31
CA MET A 27 -2.55 5.99 -7.37
C MET A 27 -3.66 5.05 -6.87
N PHE A 28 -4.31 5.39 -5.75
CA PHE A 28 -5.43 4.60 -5.23
C PHE A 28 -6.58 4.51 -6.23
N MET A 29 -7.00 5.64 -6.79
CA MET A 29 -8.09 5.67 -7.77
C MET A 29 -7.77 4.84 -9.02
N ARG A 30 -6.53 4.90 -9.49
CA ARG A 30 -6.06 4.09 -10.61
C ARG A 30 -6.06 2.59 -10.29
N PHE A 31 -5.56 2.20 -9.12
CA PHE A 31 -5.55 0.80 -8.69
C PHE A 31 -6.96 0.26 -8.50
N ARG A 32 -7.84 1.04 -7.88
CA ARG A 32 -9.25 0.71 -7.69
C ARG A 32 -9.94 0.46 -9.04
N LYS A 33 -9.78 1.37 -10.00
CA LYS A 33 -10.36 1.21 -11.33
C LYS A 33 -9.84 -0.05 -12.02
N SER A 34 -8.53 -0.29 -12.03
CA SER A 34 -7.96 -1.48 -12.65
C SER A 34 -8.48 -2.78 -12.01
N MET A 35 -8.69 -2.78 -10.71
CA MET A 35 -9.26 -3.92 -9.99
C MET A 35 -10.74 -4.12 -10.31
N GLU A 36 -11.51 -3.04 -10.41
CA GLU A 36 -12.91 -3.07 -10.81
C GLU A 36 -13.04 -3.66 -12.23
N ASP A 37 -12.22 -3.23 -13.17
CA ASP A 37 -12.18 -3.75 -14.55
C ASP A 37 -11.89 -5.26 -14.57
N VAL A 38 -10.94 -5.73 -13.77
CA VAL A 38 -10.63 -7.16 -13.60
C VAL A 38 -11.82 -7.92 -12.99
N ASN A 39 -12.46 -7.37 -11.97
CA ASN A 39 -13.61 -8.00 -11.32
C ASN A 39 -14.83 -8.10 -12.25
N VAL A 40 -15.02 -7.14 -13.15
CA VAL A 40 -16.05 -7.23 -14.21
C VAL A 40 -15.78 -8.45 -15.10
N ILE A 41 -14.54 -8.70 -15.50
CA ILE A 41 -14.18 -9.88 -16.28
C ILE A 41 -14.39 -11.16 -15.46
N ILE A 42 -13.94 -11.20 -14.21
CA ILE A 42 -14.11 -12.35 -13.33
C ILE A 42 -15.60 -12.70 -13.15
N ALA A 43 -16.45 -11.69 -13.01
CA ALA A 43 -17.89 -11.88 -12.84
C ALA A 43 -18.57 -12.56 -14.06
N THR A 44 -17.93 -12.54 -15.23
CA THR A 44 -18.45 -13.30 -16.40
C THR A 44 -18.25 -14.81 -16.28
N TYR A 45 -17.38 -15.26 -15.35
CA TYR A 45 -17.05 -16.67 -15.11
C TYR A 45 -17.64 -17.13 -13.78
N ASN A 46 -18.95 -17.24 -13.72
CA ASN A 46 -19.63 -17.69 -12.50
C ASN A 46 -19.53 -19.22 -12.35
N ASP A 47 -19.01 -19.69 -11.22
CA ASP A 47 -19.00 -21.11 -10.84
C ASP A 47 -19.52 -21.22 -9.40
N GLU A 48 -20.69 -21.83 -9.24
CA GLU A 48 -21.36 -21.96 -7.93
C GLU A 48 -20.48 -22.67 -6.88
N LEU A 49 -19.59 -23.56 -7.30
CA LEU A 49 -18.70 -24.30 -6.42
C LEU A 49 -17.55 -23.43 -5.87
N LEU A 50 -17.19 -22.36 -6.57
CA LEU A 50 -16.10 -21.46 -6.14
C LEU A 50 -16.62 -20.31 -5.26
N GLY A 51 -17.91 -20.02 -5.28
CA GLY A 51 -18.52 -18.90 -4.58
C GLY A 51 -18.01 -17.55 -5.09
N ASP A 52 -17.83 -16.59 -4.18
CA ASP A 52 -17.30 -15.27 -4.52
C ASP A 52 -15.79 -15.34 -4.81
N ILE A 53 -15.43 -15.22 -6.08
CA ILE A 53 -14.06 -15.25 -6.59
C ILE A 53 -13.52 -13.85 -6.97
N GLN A 54 -14.26 -12.79 -6.71
CA GLN A 54 -13.78 -11.43 -6.94
C GLN A 54 -12.55 -11.12 -6.09
N VAL A 55 -11.57 -10.45 -6.70
CA VAL A 55 -10.35 -10.05 -6.03
C VAL A 55 -10.56 -8.76 -5.25
N ALA A 56 -10.01 -8.69 -4.05
CA ALA A 56 -10.07 -7.50 -3.20
C ALA A 56 -8.87 -7.46 -2.24
N PRO A 57 -8.26 -6.29 -2.00
CA PRO A 57 -7.14 -6.15 -1.08
C PRO A 57 -7.46 -6.60 0.36
N GLU A 58 -8.67 -6.31 0.83
CA GLU A 58 -9.13 -6.71 2.16
C GLU A 58 -9.38 -8.23 2.30
N LYS A 59 -9.45 -8.96 1.18
CA LYS A 59 -9.48 -10.43 1.15
C LYS A 59 -8.09 -11.04 1.03
N GLY A 60 -7.03 -10.22 0.89
CA GLY A 60 -5.66 -10.68 0.68
C GLY A 60 -5.37 -11.23 -0.73
N THR A 61 -6.29 -11.06 -1.68
CA THR A 61 -6.16 -11.57 -3.06
C THR A 61 -5.56 -10.56 -4.04
N VAL A 62 -5.22 -9.37 -3.56
CA VAL A 62 -4.56 -8.32 -4.35
C VAL A 62 -3.25 -7.93 -3.69
N ALA A 63 -2.18 -7.90 -4.48
CA ALA A 63 -0.87 -7.41 -4.08
C ALA A 63 -0.41 -6.27 -4.99
N PHE A 64 0.47 -5.43 -4.46
CA PHE A 64 1.02 -4.23 -5.12
C PHE A 64 2.54 -4.29 -5.05
N GLY A 65 3.23 -3.85 -6.11
CA GLY A 65 4.69 -3.87 -6.06
C GLY A 65 5.39 -3.52 -7.36
N SER A 66 6.67 -3.83 -7.39
CA SER A 66 7.56 -3.66 -8.55
C SER A 66 8.34 -4.93 -8.81
N GLY A 67 8.00 -5.63 -9.88
CA GLY A 67 8.76 -6.80 -10.33
C GLY A 67 10.19 -6.44 -10.74
N LEU A 68 10.42 -5.22 -11.27
CA LEU A 68 11.75 -4.73 -11.64
C LEU A 68 12.67 -4.58 -10.42
N HIS A 69 12.14 -4.10 -9.32
CA HIS A 69 12.89 -3.87 -8.08
C HIS A 69 12.74 -5.01 -7.07
N GLY A 70 11.94 -6.05 -7.38
CA GLY A 70 11.80 -7.26 -6.58
C GLY A 70 11.22 -7.01 -5.19
N TRP A 71 10.14 -6.21 -5.09
CA TRP A 71 9.38 -6.00 -3.87
C TRP A 71 7.88 -5.97 -4.14
N GLY A 72 7.12 -6.40 -3.17
CA GLY A 72 5.68 -6.37 -3.24
C GLY A 72 5.03 -6.59 -1.88
N PHE A 73 3.80 -6.13 -1.72
CA PHE A 73 3.02 -6.28 -0.51
C PHE A 73 1.55 -6.51 -0.81
N ASN A 74 0.87 -7.11 0.13
CA ASN A 74 -0.58 -7.06 0.26
C ASN A 74 -0.97 -6.17 1.45
N VAL A 75 -2.25 -5.82 1.55
CA VAL A 75 -2.75 -4.98 2.65
C VAL A 75 -2.57 -5.67 4.01
N GLU A 76 -2.54 -7.00 4.06
CA GLU A 76 -2.34 -7.77 5.29
C GLU A 76 -1.01 -7.44 5.99
N ARG A 77 0.06 -7.24 5.21
CA ARG A 77 1.38 -6.87 5.76
C ARG A 77 1.30 -5.59 6.60
N PHE A 78 0.69 -4.56 6.05
CA PHE A 78 0.50 -3.30 6.76
C PHE A 78 -0.55 -3.39 7.88
N ALA A 79 -1.60 -4.19 7.68
CA ALA A 79 -2.58 -4.44 8.72
C ALA A 79 -1.94 -5.06 9.97
N LYS A 80 -1.03 -6.02 9.84
CA LYS A 80 -0.27 -6.59 10.96
C LYS A 80 0.52 -5.51 11.72
N ILE A 81 1.22 -4.63 10.99
CA ILE A 81 2.03 -3.56 11.58
C ILE A 81 1.15 -2.57 12.37
N TYR A 82 0.07 -2.09 11.75
CA TYR A 82 -0.78 -1.06 12.37
C TYR A 82 -1.77 -1.61 13.39
N ALA A 83 -2.24 -2.84 13.24
CA ALA A 83 -3.05 -3.51 14.24
C ALA A 83 -2.32 -3.62 15.58
N SER A 84 -1.05 -4.04 15.55
CA SER A 84 -0.21 -4.09 16.75
C SER A 84 0.00 -2.72 17.38
N LYS A 85 0.28 -1.68 16.55
CA LYS A 85 0.51 -0.30 17.04
C LYS A 85 -0.74 0.37 17.61
N MET A 86 -1.92 0.05 17.09
CA MET A 86 -3.19 0.69 17.48
C MET A 86 -4.04 -0.17 18.42
N GLY A 87 -3.60 -1.38 18.77
CA GLY A 87 -4.37 -2.31 19.61
C GLY A 87 -5.70 -2.75 18.98
N VAL A 88 -5.72 -2.89 17.65
CA VAL A 88 -6.93 -3.24 16.87
C VAL A 88 -6.75 -4.62 16.27
N ASP A 89 -7.84 -5.35 16.06
CA ASP A 89 -7.83 -6.62 15.35
C ASP A 89 -7.32 -6.48 13.90
N LYS A 90 -6.53 -7.46 13.45
CA LYS A 90 -5.89 -7.47 12.13
C LYS A 90 -6.91 -7.41 10.99
N ASP A 91 -7.97 -8.22 11.04
CA ASP A 91 -8.94 -8.33 9.96
C ASP A 91 -9.78 -7.05 9.86
N LYS A 92 -10.07 -6.44 11.00
CA LYS A 92 -10.68 -5.12 11.06
C LYS A 92 -9.76 -4.05 10.47
N MET A 93 -8.45 -4.15 10.71
CA MET A 93 -7.47 -3.24 10.11
C MET A 93 -7.36 -3.45 8.61
N MET A 94 -7.35 -4.68 8.09
CA MET A 94 -7.35 -4.96 6.66
C MET A 94 -8.51 -4.26 5.94
N LYS A 95 -9.72 -4.36 6.49
CA LYS A 95 -10.91 -3.69 5.93
C LYS A 95 -10.80 -2.17 5.96
N ARG A 96 -10.11 -1.61 6.97
CA ARG A 96 -9.92 -0.15 7.11
C ARG A 96 -8.84 0.41 6.19
N LEU A 97 -7.85 -0.41 5.83
CA LEU A 97 -6.74 0.02 4.97
C LEU A 97 -7.08 0.06 3.49
N TRP A 98 -8.26 -0.41 3.08
CA TRP A 98 -8.73 -0.31 1.69
C TRP A 98 -10.14 0.30 1.63
N GLY A 99 -10.47 0.94 0.49
CA GLY A 99 -11.78 1.55 0.26
C GLY A 99 -11.89 2.97 0.80
N ASP A 100 -13.14 3.40 1.02
CA ASP A 100 -13.46 4.75 1.49
C ASP A 100 -13.39 4.84 3.02
N ASN A 101 -12.18 4.66 3.55
CA ASN A 101 -11.88 4.75 4.96
C ASN A 101 -10.84 5.84 5.21
N PHE A 102 -11.10 6.68 6.20
CA PHE A 102 -10.27 7.83 6.57
C PHE A 102 -9.99 7.80 8.07
N PHE A 103 -8.78 8.17 8.46
CA PHE A 103 -8.38 8.21 9.86
C PHE A 103 -8.05 9.64 10.29
N ASN A 104 -8.79 10.13 11.28
CA ASN A 104 -8.48 11.40 11.91
C ASN A 104 -7.46 11.20 13.03
N ALA A 105 -6.21 11.55 12.78
CA ALA A 105 -5.13 11.39 13.74
C ALA A 105 -5.30 12.27 15.00
N LYS A 106 -5.91 13.45 14.88
CA LYS A 106 -6.17 14.37 16.00
C LYS A 106 -7.21 13.80 16.98
N LYS A 107 -8.32 13.28 16.42
CA LYS A 107 -9.43 12.70 17.19
C LYS A 107 -9.26 11.20 17.45
N LYS A 108 -8.27 10.54 16.82
CA LYS A 108 -8.05 9.08 16.85
C LYS A 108 -9.30 8.27 16.45
N THR A 109 -10.06 8.78 15.47
CA THR A 109 -11.33 8.18 15.04
C THR A 109 -11.30 7.81 13.55
N TRP A 110 -12.05 6.76 13.21
CA TRP A 110 -12.24 6.31 11.83
C TRP A 110 -13.56 6.84 11.28
N THR A 111 -13.60 7.19 10.01
CA THR A 111 -14.79 7.66 9.29
C THR A 111 -14.77 7.20 7.84
N ASN A 112 -15.93 7.14 7.21
CA ASN A 112 -16.07 6.87 5.76
C ASN A 112 -16.26 8.15 4.95
N VAL A 113 -16.19 9.31 5.59
CA VAL A 113 -16.34 10.63 4.96
C VAL A 113 -15.00 11.32 4.95
N MET A 114 -14.57 11.80 3.77
CA MET A 114 -13.29 12.50 3.60
C MET A 114 -13.23 13.81 4.39
N GLN A 115 -14.33 14.53 4.46
CA GLN A 115 -14.43 15.80 5.21
C GLN A 115 -15.62 15.77 6.17
N PRO A 116 -15.44 15.18 7.37
CA PRO A 116 -16.48 15.15 8.37
C PRO A 116 -16.75 16.56 8.94
N GLU A 117 -17.94 16.78 9.49
CA GLU A 117 -18.29 18.03 10.17
C GLU A 117 -17.25 18.42 11.23
N GLY A 118 -16.86 19.68 11.23
CA GLY A 118 -15.85 20.23 12.14
C GLY A 118 -14.39 19.92 11.76
N CYS A 119 -14.13 19.34 10.57
CA CYS A 119 -12.79 19.26 10.00
C CYS A 119 -12.58 20.37 8.99
N THR A 120 -11.56 21.20 9.21
CA THR A 120 -11.18 22.31 8.31
C THR A 120 -10.51 21.82 7.03
N GLU A 121 -9.86 20.67 7.08
CA GLU A 121 -9.15 20.07 5.95
C GLU A 121 -9.66 18.64 5.69
N PRO A 122 -9.65 18.20 4.42
CA PRO A 122 -10.01 16.84 4.09
C PRO A 122 -9.03 15.85 4.71
N LEU A 123 -9.56 14.74 5.19
CA LEU A 123 -8.75 13.63 5.73
C LEU A 123 -8.14 12.83 4.58
N GLN A 124 -6.95 12.31 4.81
CA GLN A 124 -6.35 11.36 3.87
C GLN A 124 -7.00 9.99 3.99
N ARG A 125 -7.18 9.33 2.84
CA ARG A 125 -7.60 7.93 2.77
C ARG A 125 -6.59 7.03 3.51
N ALA A 126 -7.08 6.04 4.23
CA ALA A 126 -6.20 5.17 5.03
C ALA A 126 -5.14 4.46 4.19
N PHE A 127 -5.49 3.93 3.01
CA PHE A 127 -4.51 3.34 2.08
C PHE A 127 -3.41 4.34 1.69
N CYS A 128 -3.77 5.59 1.47
CA CYS A 128 -2.81 6.64 1.14
C CYS A 128 -1.99 7.06 2.36
N GLN A 129 -2.63 7.27 3.51
CA GLN A 129 -1.97 7.74 4.73
C GLN A 129 -0.99 6.73 5.31
N PHE A 130 -1.39 5.44 5.34
CA PHE A 130 -0.63 4.39 6.04
C PHE A 130 0.26 3.55 5.13
N ILE A 131 0.00 3.52 3.83
CA ILE A 131 0.72 2.66 2.90
C ILE A 131 1.40 3.47 1.80
N MET A 132 0.64 4.04 0.85
CA MET A 132 1.24 4.64 -0.34
C MET A 132 2.01 5.93 -0.06
N GLY A 133 1.54 6.76 0.87
CA GLY A 133 2.24 7.98 1.26
C GLY A 133 3.64 7.72 1.81
N PRO A 134 3.78 6.87 2.85
CA PRO A 134 5.09 6.46 3.36
C PRO A 134 6.00 5.82 2.31
N ILE A 135 5.48 4.94 1.45
CA ILE A 135 6.24 4.31 0.37
C ILE A 135 6.75 5.37 -0.62
N ALA A 136 5.86 6.23 -1.13
CA ALA A 136 6.22 7.27 -2.09
C ALA A 136 7.23 8.27 -1.51
N GLN A 137 7.04 8.70 -0.26
CA GLN A 137 7.95 9.63 0.41
C GLN A 137 9.34 9.04 0.59
N LEU A 138 9.44 7.77 1.03
CA LEU A 138 10.71 7.10 1.23
C LEU A 138 11.45 6.91 -0.10
N MET A 139 10.78 6.41 -1.12
CA MET A 139 11.36 6.21 -2.45
C MET A 139 11.85 7.53 -3.06
N ARG A 140 11.03 8.59 -3.00
CA ARG A 140 11.41 9.92 -3.49
C ARG A 140 12.58 10.51 -2.72
N ALA A 141 12.61 10.38 -1.39
CA ALA A 141 13.71 10.88 -0.57
C ALA A 141 15.03 10.19 -0.89
N ILE A 142 15.02 8.87 -1.09
CA ILE A 142 16.22 8.12 -1.49
C ILE A 142 16.68 8.53 -2.90
N MET A 143 15.76 8.63 -3.85
CA MET A 143 16.10 8.97 -5.24
C MET A 143 16.58 10.42 -5.41
N ASN A 144 16.13 11.33 -4.54
CA ASN A 144 16.59 12.72 -4.48
C ASN A 144 17.83 12.91 -3.59
N GLU A 145 18.41 11.81 -3.06
CA GLU A 145 19.58 11.82 -2.18
C GLU A 145 19.41 12.69 -0.91
N ASP A 146 18.14 12.86 -0.47
CA ASP A 146 17.80 13.58 0.77
C ASP A 146 18.10 12.69 1.98
N LYS A 147 19.40 12.57 2.28
CA LYS A 147 19.92 11.67 3.31
C LYS A 147 19.31 11.89 4.70
N PRO A 148 19.21 13.13 5.22
CA PRO A 148 18.61 13.36 6.53
C PRO A 148 17.16 12.88 6.60
N LYS A 149 16.41 13.05 5.51
CA LYS A 149 15.00 12.65 5.43
C LYS A 149 14.83 11.14 5.36
N TYR A 150 15.52 10.46 4.44
CA TYR A 150 15.33 9.01 4.33
C TYR A 150 15.90 8.25 5.53
N GLU A 151 17.01 8.68 6.16
CA GLU A 151 17.54 8.06 7.37
C GLU A 151 16.56 8.18 8.56
N LYS A 152 15.95 9.36 8.74
CA LYS A 152 14.89 9.57 9.74
C LYS A 152 13.69 8.66 9.47
N MET A 153 13.28 8.54 8.22
CA MET A 153 12.16 7.67 7.84
C MET A 153 12.50 6.20 8.08
N MET A 154 13.68 5.74 7.67
CA MET A 154 14.14 4.36 7.92
C MET A 154 14.12 4.03 9.41
N THR A 155 14.63 4.91 10.25
CA THR A 155 14.60 4.75 11.73
C THR A 155 13.17 4.61 12.23
N THR A 156 12.26 5.49 11.80
CA THR A 156 10.84 5.48 12.21
C THR A 156 10.11 4.21 11.77
N LEU A 157 10.48 3.69 10.59
CA LEU A 157 9.88 2.47 9.99
C LEU A 157 10.56 1.18 10.49
N GLY A 158 11.63 1.29 11.29
CA GLY A 158 12.38 0.14 11.80
C GLY A 158 13.24 -0.56 10.73
N ILE A 159 13.63 0.15 9.69
CA ILE A 159 14.46 -0.37 8.60
C ILE A 159 15.93 -0.27 8.99
N VAL A 160 16.62 -1.40 9.06
CA VAL A 160 18.03 -1.48 9.46
C VAL A 160 18.86 -2.03 8.32
N LEU A 161 19.72 -1.19 7.75
CA LEU A 161 20.72 -1.61 6.76
C LEU A 161 21.91 -2.29 7.45
N LYS A 162 22.36 -3.41 6.93
CA LYS A 162 23.47 -4.20 7.49
C LYS A 162 24.64 -4.31 6.51
N GLY A 163 25.86 -4.38 7.05
CA GLY A 163 27.05 -4.60 6.23
C GLY A 163 27.19 -3.60 5.09
N ASP A 164 27.41 -4.13 3.88
CA ASP A 164 27.63 -3.36 2.66
C ASP A 164 26.38 -2.60 2.18
N ASP A 165 25.19 -2.99 2.63
CA ASP A 165 23.95 -2.27 2.32
C ASP A 165 24.01 -0.79 2.75
N ARG A 166 24.82 -0.45 3.77
CA ARG A 166 25.02 0.92 4.26
C ARG A 166 25.73 1.85 3.27
N GLN A 167 26.43 1.27 2.31
CA GLN A 167 27.17 2.02 1.30
C GLN A 167 26.36 2.25 0.02
N LEU A 168 25.18 1.62 -0.08
CA LEU A 168 24.31 1.75 -1.24
C LEU A 168 23.74 3.16 -1.33
N LEU A 169 23.60 3.66 -2.58
CA LEU A 169 22.99 4.96 -2.90
C LEU A 169 21.99 4.80 -4.07
N GLY A 170 21.10 5.76 -4.22
CA GLY A 170 20.16 5.83 -5.34
C GLY A 170 19.30 4.57 -5.51
N LYS A 171 19.16 4.07 -6.73
CA LYS A 171 18.32 2.90 -7.05
C LYS A 171 18.68 1.63 -6.28
N PRO A 172 19.96 1.23 -6.12
CA PRO A 172 20.35 0.08 -5.30
C PRO A 172 19.88 0.21 -3.85
N LEU A 173 20.08 1.38 -3.24
CA LEU A 173 19.61 1.66 -1.88
C LEU A 173 18.08 1.58 -1.79
N MET A 174 17.36 2.20 -2.73
CA MET A 174 15.90 2.15 -2.77
C MET A 174 15.39 0.71 -2.86
N LYS A 175 15.93 -0.07 -3.80
CA LYS A 175 15.57 -1.49 -3.96
C LYS A 175 15.76 -2.26 -2.66
N ARG A 176 16.93 -2.14 -2.05
CA ARG A 176 17.28 -2.86 -0.82
C ARG A 176 16.41 -2.44 0.36
N THR A 177 16.20 -1.16 0.50
CA THR A 177 15.34 -0.58 1.55
C THR A 177 13.91 -1.10 1.45
N MET A 178 13.34 -1.11 0.24
CA MET A 178 11.99 -1.61 0.01
C MET A 178 11.88 -3.11 0.30
N GLN A 179 12.85 -3.91 -0.08
CA GLN A 179 12.90 -5.34 0.23
C GLN A 179 12.93 -5.60 1.74
N ILE A 180 13.77 -4.88 2.48
CA ILE A 180 13.88 -5.05 3.94
C ILE A 180 12.58 -4.62 4.66
N TRP A 181 11.92 -3.57 4.17
CA TRP A 181 10.74 -3.03 4.85
C TRP A 181 9.48 -3.82 4.55
N ILE A 182 9.32 -4.22 3.30
CA ILE A 182 8.04 -4.75 2.79
C ILE A 182 7.99 -6.28 2.82
N ASP A 183 9.12 -6.97 2.67
CA ASP A 183 9.25 -8.41 2.85
C ASP A 183 9.27 -8.75 4.36
#